data_b6d3a9faf179e7458044e6cd2ba61cca
#
_entry.id   b6d3a9faf179e7458044e6cd2ba61cca
#
_cell.length_a   1.000
_cell.length_b   1.000
_cell.length_c   1.000
_cell.angle_alpha   90.00
_cell.angle_beta   90.00
_cell.angle_gamma   90.00
#
_symmetry.space_group_name_H-M   'P 1'
#
loop_
_entity.id
_entity.type
_entity.pdbx_description
1 polymer ?
#
loop_
_entity_poly.entity_id
_entity_poly.type
_entity_poly.pdbx_seq_one_letter_code
_entity_poly.pdbx_strand_id
1 'polypeptide(L)'
;GIVFDETVKYGEDQVFDFAVYGRSRKTALISNKLYEYRVARKGSLMDTMRYDDETRLLEHVKIYSAVLADWQRDGLDAHHADDLAYFLCDLVLYDALRLLGSDCGKVFAAVAAALNGSAVDNDAALAQCAPSVAAMVRAALIGKAPAARLCKKLMFDYDVLRFGRLGACKRMAANALGKREV
;
A
#
# COMPACT_ATOMS: atom_id res chain seq x y z
N GLY A 1 -4.48 22.12 -14.24
CA GLY A 1 -5.17 20.85 -14.47
C GLY A 1 -4.35 19.69 -13.92
N ILE A 2 -4.99 18.58 -13.57
CA ILE A 2 -4.31 17.36 -13.13
C ILE A 2 -3.84 16.64 -14.40
N VAL A 3 -2.57 16.22 -14.41
CA VAL A 3 -1.95 15.47 -15.52
C VAL A 3 -1.32 14.19 -14.98
N PHE A 4 -1.09 13.21 -15.86
CA PHE A 4 -0.35 12.01 -15.50
C PHE A 4 1.10 12.36 -15.15
N ASP A 5 1.65 11.69 -14.13
CA ASP A 5 3.04 11.83 -13.75
C ASP A 5 3.92 10.96 -14.64
N GLU A 6 4.64 11.58 -15.58
CA GLU A 6 5.51 10.89 -16.54
C GLU A 6 6.78 10.29 -15.89
N THR A 7 7.06 10.62 -14.64
CA THR A 7 8.22 10.06 -13.90
C THR A 7 7.90 8.70 -13.30
N VAL A 8 6.61 8.39 -13.11
CA VAL A 8 6.13 7.11 -12.59
C VAL A 8 5.83 6.18 -13.77
N LYS A 9 6.65 5.15 -13.93
CA LYS A 9 6.50 4.19 -15.04
C LYS A 9 5.38 3.17 -14.84
N TYR A 10 5.00 2.94 -13.59
CA TYR A 10 4.02 1.94 -13.17
C TYR A 10 3.12 2.53 -12.11
N GLY A 11 1.80 2.26 -12.21
CA GLY A 11 0.83 2.81 -11.29
C GLY A 11 0.63 4.32 -11.47
N GLU A 12 0.95 4.84 -12.65
CA GLU A 12 0.65 6.21 -13.05
C GLU A 12 -0.85 6.50 -12.98
N ASP A 13 -1.68 5.48 -13.21
CA ASP A 13 -3.13 5.51 -13.03
C ASP A 13 -3.50 5.70 -11.56
N GLN A 14 -2.86 5.00 -10.64
CA GLN A 14 -3.09 5.17 -9.20
C GLN A 14 -2.69 6.57 -8.73
N VAL A 15 -1.53 7.08 -9.15
CA VAL A 15 -1.10 8.45 -8.82
C VAL A 15 -2.12 9.47 -9.34
N PHE A 16 -2.58 9.30 -10.58
CA PHE A 16 -3.61 10.15 -11.19
C PHE A 16 -4.94 10.08 -10.44
N ASP A 17 -5.39 8.88 -10.08
CA ASP A 17 -6.64 8.67 -9.34
C ASP A 17 -6.59 9.36 -7.97
N PHE A 18 -5.52 9.20 -7.21
CA PHE A 18 -5.34 9.89 -5.93
C PHE A 18 -5.31 11.42 -6.12
N ALA A 19 -4.64 11.92 -7.16
CA ALA A 19 -4.63 13.34 -7.47
C ALA A 19 -6.03 13.89 -7.77
N VAL A 20 -6.86 13.12 -8.48
CA VAL A 20 -8.25 13.47 -8.80
C VAL A 20 -9.14 13.38 -7.58
N TYR A 21 -9.14 12.25 -6.85
CA TYR A 21 -10.03 12.02 -5.72
C TYR A 21 -9.77 13.00 -4.58
N GLY A 22 -8.52 13.26 -4.23
CA GLY A 22 -8.16 14.20 -3.15
C GLY A 22 -8.64 15.63 -3.41
N ARG A 23 -8.90 16.00 -4.68
CA ARG A 23 -9.36 17.33 -5.08
C ARG A 23 -10.83 17.37 -5.48
N SER A 24 -11.50 16.22 -5.54
CA SER A 24 -12.89 16.10 -5.97
C SER A 24 -13.85 16.53 -4.88
N ARG A 25 -14.73 17.47 -5.20
CA ARG A 25 -15.80 17.90 -4.27
C ARG A 25 -17.00 16.94 -4.25
N LYS A 26 -17.20 16.20 -5.32
CA LYS A 26 -18.30 15.23 -5.47
C LYS A 26 -17.84 14.07 -6.33
N THR A 27 -18.12 12.86 -5.89
CA THR A 27 -17.88 11.63 -6.63
C THR A 27 -19.20 10.90 -6.84
N ALA A 28 -19.43 10.40 -8.04
CA ALA A 28 -20.59 9.57 -8.36
C ALA A 28 -20.12 8.16 -8.72
N LEU A 29 -20.73 7.16 -8.09
CA LEU A 29 -20.54 5.75 -8.48
C LEU A 29 -21.65 5.38 -9.46
N ILE A 30 -21.26 4.79 -10.59
CA ILE A 30 -22.18 4.31 -11.61
C ILE A 30 -22.03 2.78 -11.77
N SER A 31 -23.13 2.10 -12.05
CA SER A 31 -23.14 0.64 -12.26
C SER A 31 -22.67 0.20 -13.65
N ASN A 32 -22.49 1.15 -14.56
CA ASN A 32 -22.07 0.88 -15.94
C ASN A 32 -20.60 0.44 -15.95
N LYS A 33 -20.31 -0.64 -16.68
CA LYS A 33 -18.94 -1.05 -16.96
C LYS A 33 -18.40 -0.20 -18.12
N LEU A 34 -17.60 0.82 -17.79
CA LEU A 34 -17.04 1.74 -18.79
C LEU A 34 -15.62 1.35 -19.22
N TYR A 35 -14.97 0.46 -18.49
CA TYR A 35 -13.60 0.05 -18.73
C TYR A 35 -13.43 -1.47 -18.55
N GLU A 36 -12.72 -2.09 -19.49
CA GLU A 36 -12.34 -3.50 -19.42
C GLU A 36 -10.82 -3.60 -19.35
N TYR A 37 -10.31 -4.09 -18.21
CA TYR A 37 -8.87 -4.31 -18.01
C TYR A 37 -8.47 -5.66 -18.62
N ARG A 38 -7.52 -5.65 -19.57
CA ARG A 38 -6.96 -6.88 -20.14
C ARG A 38 -5.87 -7.43 -19.22
N VAL A 39 -6.16 -8.51 -18.54
CA VAL A 39 -5.17 -9.25 -17.74
C VAL A 39 -4.41 -10.25 -18.61
N ALA A 40 -3.19 -10.59 -18.20
CA ALA A 40 -2.35 -11.65 -18.80
C ALA A 40 -2.06 -11.47 -20.32
N ARG A 41 -2.02 -10.22 -20.82
CA ARG A 41 -1.62 -9.96 -22.22
C ARG A 41 -0.12 -10.19 -22.38
N LYS A 42 0.26 -11.17 -23.21
CA LYS A 42 1.67 -11.43 -23.56
C LYS A 42 2.31 -10.16 -24.18
N GLY A 43 3.48 -9.78 -23.69
CA GLY A 43 4.18 -8.56 -24.13
C GLY A 43 3.58 -7.27 -23.57
N SER A 44 2.68 -7.34 -22.60
CA SER A 44 2.27 -6.17 -21.83
C SER A 44 3.38 -5.69 -20.91
N LEU A 45 3.31 -4.46 -20.45
CA LEU A 45 4.25 -3.90 -19.49
C LEU A 45 4.37 -4.80 -18.24
N MET A 46 3.23 -5.28 -17.71
CA MET A 46 3.19 -6.20 -16.57
C MET A 46 3.77 -7.59 -16.87
N ASP A 47 3.68 -8.08 -18.10
CA ASP A 47 4.27 -9.36 -18.51
C ASP A 47 5.80 -9.26 -18.69
N THR A 48 6.29 -8.10 -19.11
CA THR A 48 7.73 -7.84 -19.29
C THR A 48 8.45 -7.53 -17.99
N MET A 49 7.70 -7.11 -16.95
CA MET A 49 8.23 -6.82 -15.62
C MET A 49 8.34 -8.08 -14.77
N ARG A 50 9.38 -8.86 -15.02
CA ARG A 50 9.75 -9.99 -14.16
C ARG A 50 10.67 -9.53 -13.04
N TYR A 51 10.14 -8.67 -12.17
CA TYR A 51 10.86 -8.32 -10.95
C TYR A 51 10.71 -9.41 -9.90
N ASP A 52 11.75 -9.59 -9.08
CA ASP A 52 11.58 -10.26 -7.79
C ASP A 52 10.64 -9.43 -6.88
N ASP A 53 10.13 -10.08 -5.84
CA ASP A 53 9.14 -9.46 -4.96
C ASP A 53 9.67 -8.20 -4.27
N GLU A 54 10.96 -8.15 -3.89
CA GLU A 54 11.57 -6.97 -3.25
C GLU A 54 11.62 -5.79 -4.22
N THR A 55 12.11 -5.99 -5.43
CA THR A 55 12.19 -4.93 -6.46
C THR A 55 10.80 -4.38 -6.79
N ARG A 56 9.80 -5.27 -6.96
CA ARG A 56 8.42 -4.84 -7.21
C ARG A 56 7.87 -4.00 -6.08
N LEU A 57 8.09 -4.38 -4.83
CA LEU A 57 7.62 -3.62 -3.68
C LEU A 57 8.33 -2.27 -3.55
N LEU A 58 9.60 -2.17 -3.92
CA LEU A 58 10.30 -0.89 -3.98
C LEU A 58 9.71 0.04 -5.07
N GLU A 59 9.26 -0.49 -6.21
CA GLU A 59 8.48 0.30 -7.18
C GLU A 59 7.14 0.77 -6.59
N HIS A 60 6.44 -0.06 -5.82
CA HIS A 60 5.23 0.36 -5.11
C HIS A 60 5.51 1.47 -4.08
N VAL A 61 6.66 1.47 -3.41
CA VAL A 61 7.06 2.59 -2.54
C VAL A 61 7.22 3.89 -3.34
N LYS A 62 7.72 3.83 -4.58
CA LYS A 62 7.81 5.01 -5.44
C LYS A 62 6.43 5.56 -5.82
N ILE A 63 5.47 4.68 -6.16
CA ILE A 63 4.06 5.07 -6.39
C ILE A 63 3.51 5.80 -5.18
N TYR A 64 3.65 5.18 -3.99
CA TYR A 64 3.20 5.79 -2.74
C TYR A 64 3.85 7.16 -2.50
N SER A 65 5.16 7.26 -2.72
CA SER A 65 5.92 8.51 -2.53
C SER A 65 5.45 9.61 -3.49
N ALA A 66 5.09 9.27 -4.73
CA ALA A 66 4.54 10.22 -5.70
C ALA A 66 3.17 10.74 -5.26
N VAL A 67 2.28 9.86 -4.78
CA VAL A 67 0.97 10.25 -4.21
C VAL A 67 1.17 11.16 -3.00
N LEU A 68 2.04 10.78 -2.08
CA LEU A 68 2.32 11.56 -0.87
C LEU A 68 2.86 12.95 -1.22
N ALA A 69 3.84 13.04 -2.13
CA ALA A 69 4.41 14.31 -2.57
C ALA A 69 3.39 15.22 -3.28
N ASP A 70 2.49 14.63 -4.08
CA ASP A 70 1.40 15.38 -4.71
C ASP A 70 0.43 15.94 -3.68
N TRP A 71 0.05 15.17 -2.66
CA TRP A 71 -0.85 15.60 -1.60
C TRP A 71 -0.22 16.61 -0.65
N GLN A 72 1.07 16.45 -0.32
CA GLN A 72 1.82 17.43 0.50
C GLN A 72 1.88 18.81 -0.16
N ARG A 73 2.00 18.86 -1.49
CA ARG A 73 2.04 20.12 -2.24
C ARG A 73 0.82 21.00 -2.02
N ASP A 74 -0.34 20.38 -1.82
CA ASP A 74 -1.61 21.07 -1.62
C ASP A 74 -2.12 20.99 -0.15
N GLY A 75 -1.33 20.40 0.76
CA GLY A 75 -1.68 20.22 2.17
C GLY A 75 -2.80 19.19 2.41
N LEU A 76 -3.08 18.33 1.44
CA LEU A 76 -4.11 17.29 1.55
C LEU A 76 -3.69 16.17 2.49
N ASP A 77 -2.41 15.87 2.58
CA ASP A 77 -1.84 14.82 3.44
C ASP A 77 -2.18 15.02 4.92
N ALA A 78 -2.25 16.28 5.38
CA ALA A 78 -2.61 16.61 6.75
C ALA A 78 -4.09 16.30 7.09
N HIS A 79 -4.97 16.35 6.08
CA HIS A 79 -6.41 16.09 6.24
C HIS A 79 -6.80 14.63 5.98
N HIS A 80 -5.95 13.87 5.29
CA HIS A 80 -6.18 12.52 4.81
C HIS A 80 -5.04 11.57 5.16
N ALA A 81 -4.38 11.80 6.30
CA ALA A 81 -3.25 10.98 6.74
C ALA A 81 -3.66 9.53 7.03
N ASP A 82 -4.90 9.30 7.49
CA ASP A 82 -5.47 7.98 7.67
C ASP A 82 -5.69 7.26 6.33
N ASP A 83 -6.25 7.91 5.31
CA ASP A 83 -6.39 7.35 3.96
C ASP A 83 -5.04 6.94 3.38
N LEU A 84 -4.01 7.79 3.54
CA LEU A 84 -2.64 7.48 3.13
C LEU A 84 -2.04 6.29 3.90
N ALA A 85 -2.34 6.17 5.20
CA ALA A 85 -1.90 5.03 6.00
C ALA A 85 -2.53 3.71 5.54
N TYR A 86 -3.84 3.71 5.22
CA TYR A 86 -4.52 2.56 4.63
C TYR A 86 -3.96 2.21 3.27
N PHE A 87 -3.76 3.20 2.41
CA PHE A 87 -3.18 2.99 1.07
C PHE A 87 -1.77 2.38 1.16
N LEU A 88 -0.92 2.87 2.07
CA LEU A 88 0.40 2.31 2.31
C LEU A 88 0.33 0.84 2.75
N CYS A 89 -0.60 0.51 3.65
CA CYS A 89 -0.78 -0.87 4.10
C CYS A 89 -1.21 -1.79 2.96
N ASP A 90 -2.16 -1.36 2.12
CA ASP A 90 -2.66 -2.15 1.00
C ASP A 90 -1.64 -2.28 -0.15
N LEU A 91 -0.95 -1.19 -0.48
CA LEU A 91 -0.04 -1.18 -1.62
C LEU A 91 1.29 -1.85 -1.33
N VAL A 92 1.82 -1.68 -0.10
CA VAL A 92 3.22 -2.04 0.22
C VAL A 92 3.33 -2.95 1.42
N LEU A 93 2.87 -2.52 2.60
CA LEU A 93 3.31 -3.14 3.86
C LEU A 93 2.78 -4.55 4.05
N TYR A 94 1.52 -4.81 3.70
CA TYR A 94 0.95 -6.14 3.81
C TYR A 94 1.67 -7.14 2.91
N ASP A 95 1.92 -6.77 1.65
CA ASP A 95 2.64 -7.64 0.71
C ASP A 95 4.12 -7.79 1.07
N ALA A 96 4.78 -6.76 1.61
CA ALA A 96 6.13 -6.87 2.11
C ALA A 96 6.24 -7.92 3.23
N LEU A 97 5.32 -7.89 4.19
CA LEU A 97 5.27 -8.89 5.26
C LEU A 97 4.92 -10.28 4.74
N ARG A 98 3.99 -10.37 3.78
CA ARG A 98 3.51 -11.64 3.21
C ARG A 98 4.54 -12.34 2.34
N LEU A 99 5.25 -11.61 1.50
CA LEU A 99 6.14 -12.15 0.48
C LEU A 99 7.58 -12.29 0.98
N LEU A 100 8.06 -11.32 1.76
CA LEU A 100 9.43 -11.26 2.24
C LEU A 100 9.57 -11.63 3.73
N GLY A 101 8.49 -11.53 4.52
CA GLY A 101 8.54 -11.83 5.96
C GLY A 101 9.58 -10.97 6.68
N SER A 102 10.55 -11.62 7.34
CA SER A 102 11.66 -10.95 8.02
C SER A 102 12.71 -10.34 7.09
N ASP A 103 12.65 -10.60 5.78
CA ASP A 103 13.61 -10.08 4.80
C ASP A 103 13.15 -8.75 4.18
N CYS A 104 12.02 -8.20 4.64
CA CYS A 104 11.45 -6.94 4.14
C CYS A 104 12.22 -5.66 4.56
N GLY A 105 13.41 -5.80 5.14
CA GLY A 105 14.16 -4.67 5.73
C GLY A 105 14.42 -3.51 4.78
N LYS A 106 14.76 -3.76 3.52
CA LYS A 106 14.99 -2.70 2.52
C LYS A 106 13.70 -1.95 2.19
N VAL A 107 12.59 -2.67 2.04
CA VAL A 107 11.28 -2.08 1.78
C VAL A 107 10.85 -1.19 2.95
N PHE A 108 11.00 -1.67 4.19
CA PHE A 108 10.68 -0.91 5.40
C PHE A 108 11.56 0.33 5.55
N ALA A 109 12.86 0.22 5.23
CA ALA A 109 13.76 1.38 5.22
C ALA A 109 13.34 2.43 4.18
N ALA A 110 12.94 2.00 2.98
CA ALA A 110 12.46 2.89 1.93
C ALA A 110 11.14 3.57 2.34
N VAL A 111 10.22 2.83 2.96
CA VAL A 111 8.97 3.40 3.50
C VAL A 111 9.25 4.41 4.59
N ALA A 112 10.12 4.10 5.58
CA ALA A 112 10.48 5.04 6.63
C ALA A 112 11.07 6.35 6.07
N ALA A 113 11.91 6.22 5.04
CA ALA A 113 12.49 7.40 4.36
C ALA A 113 11.40 8.23 3.64
N ALA A 114 10.43 7.59 2.99
CA ALA A 114 9.32 8.26 2.32
C ALA A 114 8.37 8.97 3.30
N LEU A 115 8.14 8.38 4.48
CA LEU A 115 7.24 8.92 5.50
C LEU A 115 7.86 10.05 6.34
N ASN A 116 9.18 10.19 6.34
CA ASN A 116 9.89 11.14 7.19
C ASN A 116 9.36 12.57 7.01
N GLY A 117 8.84 13.15 8.09
CA GLY A 117 8.26 14.50 8.07
C GLY A 117 6.89 14.62 7.37
N SER A 118 6.25 13.51 7.00
CA SER A 118 4.88 13.52 6.46
C SER A 118 3.83 13.53 7.58
N ALA A 119 2.58 13.85 7.22
CA ALA A 119 1.47 13.78 8.16
C ALA A 119 1.21 12.34 8.66
N VAL A 120 1.59 11.31 7.91
CA VAL A 120 1.46 9.91 8.31
C VAL A 120 2.48 9.51 9.38
N ASP A 121 3.60 10.22 9.50
CA ASP A 121 4.60 10.07 10.58
C ASP A 121 4.16 10.81 11.88
N ASN A 122 2.86 10.83 12.15
CA ASN A 122 2.31 11.52 13.30
C ASN A 122 1.43 10.59 14.12
N ASP A 123 1.74 10.42 15.42
CA ASP A 123 0.96 9.57 16.32
C ASP A 123 -0.51 9.99 16.44
N ALA A 124 -0.83 11.28 16.33
CA ALA A 124 -2.22 11.75 16.34
C ALA A 124 -2.99 11.32 15.08
N ALA A 125 -2.35 11.32 13.91
CA ALA A 125 -2.94 10.81 12.68
C ALA A 125 -3.12 9.29 12.75
N LEU A 126 -2.12 8.56 13.21
CA LEU A 126 -2.19 7.10 13.39
C LEU A 126 -3.22 6.67 14.45
N ALA A 127 -3.54 7.53 15.41
CA ALA A 127 -4.60 7.26 16.38
C ALA A 127 -6.02 7.28 15.76
N GLN A 128 -6.20 7.87 14.59
CA GLN A 128 -7.47 7.85 13.84
C GLN A 128 -7.63 6.55 13.04
N CYS A 129 -6.55 5.82 12.78
CA CYS A 129 -6.57 4.57 12.02
C CYS A 129 -7.06 3.40 12.88
N ALA A 130 -7.51 2.33 12.21
CA ALA A 130 -7.68 1.04 12.90
C ALA A 130 -6.37 0.60 13.56
N PRO A 131 -6.42 -0.04 14.75
CA PRO A 131 -5.22 -0.43 15.49
C PRO A 131 -4.21 -1.27 14.70
N SER A 132 -4.70 -2.13 13.79
CA SER A 132 -3.84 -2.96 12.92
C SER A 132 -3.08 -2.13 11.88
N VAL A 133 -3.73 -1.12 11.28
CA VAL A 133 -3.11 -0.18 10.33
C VAL A 133 -2.04 0.63 11.05
N ALA A 134 -2.39 1.27 12.17
CA ALA A 134 -1.45 2.05 12.97
C ALA A 134 -0.24 1.22 13.42
N ALA A 135 -0.46 -0.03 13.85
CA ALA A 135 0.63 -0.93 14.27
C ALA A 135 1.56 -1.28 13.08
N MET A 136 1.01 -1.49 11.89
CA MET A 136 1.78 -1.81 10.69
C MET A 136 2.63 -0.62 10.24
N VAL A 137 2.04 0.58 10.20
CA VAL A 137 2.76 1.80 9.85
C VAL A 137 3.84 2.12 10.88
N ARG A 138 3.56 2.03 12.18
CA ARG A 138 4.57 2.22 13.24
C ARG A 138 5.74 1.24 13.12
N ALA A 139 5.46 -0.02 12.76
CA ALA A 139 6.53 -1.00 12.52
C ALA A 139 7.41 -0.58 11.32
N ALA A 140 6.81 -0.02 10.26
CA ALA A 140 7.54 0.45 9.10
C ALA A 140 8.37 1.71 9.40
N LEU A 141 7.88 2.63 10.22
CA LEU A 141 8.60 3.85 10.63
C LEU A 141 9.94 3.55 11.35
N ILE A 142 10.08 2.36 11.95
CA ILE A 142 11.36 1.92 12.54
C ILE A 142 12.44 1.73 11.45
N GLY A 143 12.05 1.55 10.18
CA GLY A 143 12.95 1.38 9.04
C GLY A 143 13.71 0.05 9.05
N LYS A 144 13.24 -0.96 9.80
CA LYS A 144 13.85 -2.29 9.92
C LYS A 144 12.78 -3.37 9.85
N ALA A 145 13.16 -4.53 9.31
CA ALA A 145 12.27 -5.68 9.28
C ALA A 145 11.81 -6.07 10.70
N PRO A 146 10.51 -6.28 10.92
CA PRO A 146 10.01 -6.82 12.18
C PRO A 146 10.47 -8.28 12.36
N ALA A 147 10.57 -8.73 13.63
CA ALA A 147 10.80 -10.13 13.91
C ALA A 147 9.67 -11.01 13.32
N ALA A 148 9.98 -12.24 12.90
CA ALA A 148 9.06 -13.13 12.21
C ALA A 148 7.70 -13.34 12.93
N ARG A 149 7.73 -13.38 14.28
CA ARG A 149 6.49 -13.48 15.08
C ARG A 149 5.63 -12.22 14.96
N LEU A 150 6.28 -11.05 14.92
CA LEU A 150 5.57 -9.77 14.75
C LEU A 150 5.02 -9.63 13.33
N CYS A 151 5.76 -10.06 12.29
CA CYS A 151 5.27 -10.09 10.92
C CYS A 151 3.94 -10.86 10.84
N LYS A 152 3.90 -12.09 11.38
CA LYS A 152 2.69 -12.92 11.40
C LYS A 152 1.53 -12.27 12.15
N LYS A 153 1.82 -11.61 13.28
CA LYS A 153 0.80 -10.91 14.05
C LYS A 153 0.22 -9.72 13.29
N LEU A 154 1.07 -8.87 12.72
CA LEU A 154 0.64 -7.69 11.96
C LEU A 154 -0.24 -8.09 10.77
N MET A 155 0.17 -9.11 10.01
CA MET A 155 -0.62 -9.64 8.89
C MET A 155 -1.96 -10.18 9.36
N PHE A 156 -1.98 -10.99 10.43
CA PHE A 156 -3.23 -11.54 10.96
C PHE A 156 -4.19 -10.45 11.42
N ASP A 157 -3.71 -9.47 12.18
CA ASP A 157 -4.54 -8.37 12.66
C ASP A 157 -5.12 -7.54 11.51
N TYR A 158 -4.34 -7.35 10.43
CA TYR A 158 -4.81 -6.67 9.23
C TYR A 158 -5.80 -7.51 8.43
N ASP A 159 -5.59 -8.81 8.29
CA ASP A 159 -6.56 -9.73 7.69
C ASP A 159 -7.87 -9.77 8.48
N VAL A 160 -7.81 -9.68 9.82
CA VAL A 160 -9.02 -9.59 10.66
C VAL A 160 -9.80 -8.30 10.37
N LEU A 161 -9.11 -7.19 10.17
CA LEU A 161 -9.75 -5.93 9.77
C LEU A 161 -10.48 -6.07 8.43
N ARG A 162 -9.84 -6.71 7.44
CA ARG A 162 -10.37 -6.79 6.06
C ARG A 162 -11.42 -7.86 5.87
N PHE A 163 -11.27 -9.00 6.51
CA PHE A 163 -12.04 -10.24 6.21
C PHE A 163 -12.73 -10.85 7.43
N GLY A 164 -12.60 -10.22 8.61
CA GLY A 164 -13.03 -10.78 9.88
C GLY A 164 -12.16 -11.96 10.34
N ARG A 165 -12.38 -12.41 11.58
CA ARG A 165 -11.56 -13.48 12.19
C ARG A 165 -11.56 -14.78 11.41
N LEU A 166 -12.73 -15.21 10.91
CA LEU A 166 -12.83 -16.46 10.15
C LEU A 166 -12.09 -16.38 8.82
N GLY A 167 -12.19 -15.24 8.12
CA GLY A 167 -11.45 -14.98 6.89
C GLY A 167 -9.94 -14.98 7.13
N ALA A 168 -9.47 -14.29 8.17
CA ALA A 168 -8.05 -14.27 8.54
C ALA A 168 -7.50 -15.68 8.83
N CYS A 169 -8.24 -16.50 9.57
CA CYS A 169 -7.84 -17.90 9.83
C CYS A 169 -7.74 -18.73 8.54
N LYS A 170 -8.68 -18.59 7.62
CA LYS A 170 -8.65 -19.29 6.32
C LYS A 170 -7.43 -18.88 5.49
N ARG A 171 -7.12 -17.56 5.42
CA ARG A 171 -5.96 -17.04 4.70
C ARG A 171 -4.64 -17.53 5.31
N MET A 172 -4.52 -17.51 6.64
CA MET A 172 -3.36 -18.10 7.32
C MET A 172 -3.15 -19.57 6.97
N ALA A 173 -4.22 -20.35 6.98
CA ALA A 173 -4.15 -21.77 6.61
C ALA A 173 -3.75 -21.96 5.14
N ALA A 174 -4.30 -21.17 4.22
CA ALA A 174 -3.95 -21.20 2.80
C ALA A 174 -2.47 -20.86 2.58
N ASN A 175 -1.98 -19.81 3.23
CA ASN A 175 -0.57 -19.40 3.16
C ASN A 175 0.37 -20.49 3.71
N ALA A 176 0.01 -21.15 4.81
CA ALA A 176 0.79 -22.26 5.38
C ALA A 176 0.84 -23.50 4.45
N LEU A 177 -0.18 -23.69 3.59
CA LEU A 177 -0.25 -24.78 2.61
C LEU A 177 0.38 -24.40 1.25
N GLY A 178 1.00 -23.22 1.13
CA GLY A 178 1.59 -22.74 -0.14
C GLY A 178 0.56 -22.43 -1.24
N LYS A 179 -0.72 -22.39 -0.91
CA LYS A 179 -1.78 -22.00 -1.84
C LYS A 179 -1.80 -20.47 -1.92
N ARG A 180 -1.15 -19.90 -2.94
CA ARG A 180 -1.30 -18.49 -3.27
C ARG A 180 -2.73 -18.28 -3.78
N GLU A 181 -3.58 -17.63 -2.99
CA GLU A 181 -4.81 -17.04 -3.55
C GLU A 181 -4.38 -15.86 -4.44
N VAL A 182 -4.76 -15.92 -5.69
CA VAL A 182 -4.59 -14.86 -6.70
C VAL A 182 -5.61 -13.76 -6.43
#